data_5a0700535c0dc3edc9f7901d8fec2dea
#
_entry.id   5a0700535c0dc3edc9f7901d8fec2dea
#
_cell.length_a   1.000
_cell.length_b   1.000
_cell.length_c   1.000
_cell.angle_alpha   90.00
_cell.angle_beta   90.00
_cell.angle_gamma   90.00
#
_symmetry.space_group_name_H-M   'P 1'
#
loop_
_entity.id
_entity.type
_entity.pdbx_description
1 polymer ?
#
loop_
_entity_poly.entity_id
_entity_poly.type
_entity_poly.pdbx_seq_one_letter_code
_entity_poly.pdbx_strand_id
1 'polypeptide(L)'
;MLTTADFIQYTQWSGIATLVLAALAVLGFILKWGIRFRLVGTTGFMVVLTSGLFALSLVPLSRTVVPGAVKFTRVYDNGSTQTVIAIAPTITPTQLEATLRQAAINLYSPGRLGMRGDNQLTIRARAITHPEPGISIPVYLGQVKRSLIAREDAQMSIEIYPDKFAQLPKPTA
;
A
#
# COMPACT_ATOMS: atom_id res chain seq x y z
N MET A 1 10.60 -3.12 10.97
CA MET A 1 10.31 -2.28 9.78
C MET A 1 9.96 -0.89 10.29
N LEU A 2 10.50 0.17 9.67
CA LEU A 2 10.15 1.54 10.05
C LEU A 2 8.70 1.84 9.66
N THR A 3 7.95 2.41 10.60
CA THR A 3 6.55 2.79 10.44
C THR A 3 6.41 4.30 10.25
N THR A 4 5.25 4.78 9.80
CA THR A 4 4.95 6.22 9.75
C THR A 4 5.02 6.88 11.12
N ALA A 5 4.67 6.14 12.19
CA ALA A 5 4.78 6.60 13.58
C ALA A 5 6.24 6.85 13.98
N ASP A 6 7.17 5.98 13.58
CA ASP A 6 8.60 6.18 13.83
C ASP A 6 9.11 7.44 13.13
N PHE A 7 8.67 7.68 11.89
CA PHE A 7 9.05 8.91 11.15
C PHE A 7 8.49 10.18 11.79
N ILE A 8 7.28 10.14 12.36
CA ILE A 8 6.74 11.28 13.13
C ILE A 8 7.63 11.56 14.34
N GLN A 9 8.02 10.52 15.07
CA GLN A 9 8.90 10.66 16.23
C GLN A 9 10.28 11.23 15.84
N TYR A 10 10.88 10.70 14.77
CA TYR A 10 12.16 11.26 14.26
C TYR A 10 12.03 12.70 13.79
N THR A 11 10.91 13.08 13.17
CA THR A 11 10.63 14.46 12.80
C THR A 11 10.56 15.36 14.01
N GLN A 12 9.90 14.94 15.10
CA GLN A 12 9.81 15.72 16.33
C GLN A 12 11.20 15.95 16.95
N TRP A 13 12.01 14.90 17.10
CA TRP A 13 13.35 15.04 17.65
C TRP A 13 14.28 15.88 16.76
N SER A 14 14.20 15.68 15.45
CA SER A 14 14.96 16.48 14.48
C SER A 14 14.51 17.94 14.50
N GLY A 15 13.22 18.21 14.65
CA GLY A 15 12.67 19.56 14.79
C GLY A 15 13.19 20.28 16.04
N ILE A 16 13.18 19.60 17.19
CA ILE A 16 13.72 20.14 18.45
C ILE A 16 15.22 20.47 18.28
N ALA A 17 16.00 19.54 17.71
CA ALA A 17 17.41 19.74 17.44
C ALA A 17 17.64 20.94 16.50
N THR A 18 16.80 21.11 15.49
CA THR A 18 16.86 22.25 14.57
C THR A 18 16.62 23.58 15.30
N LEU A 19 15.63 23.63 16.18
CA LEU A 19 15.36 24.83 16.99
C LEU A 19 16.52 25.17 17.93
N VAL A 20 17.12 24.17 18.57
CA VAL A 20 18.30 24.35 19.43
C VAL A 20 19.48 24.90 18.61
N LEU A 21 19.75 24.35 17.44
CA LEU A 21 20.82 24.82 16.55
C LEU A 21 20.55 26.27 16.04
N ALA A 22 19.30 26.58 15.74
CA ALA A 22 18.92 27.94 15.37
C ALA A 22 19.17 28.95 16.51
N ALA A 23 18.78 28.60 17.74
CA ALA A 23 19.06 29.42 18.92
C ALA A 23 20.56 29.62 19.15
N LEU A 24 21.34 28.52 19.01
CA LEU A 24 22.81 28.60 19.11
C LEU A 24 23.43 29.46 18.00
N ALA A 25 22.88 29.39 16.78
CA ALA A 25 23.33 30.26 15.68
C ALA A 25 23.10 31.74 16.03
N VAL A 26 21.90 32.10 16.53
CA VAL A 26 21.59 33.47 16.97
C VAL A 26 22.54 33.92 18.08
N LEU A 27 22.75 33.10 19.11
CA LEU A 27 23.71 33.38 20.18
C LEU A 27 25.13 33.55 19.63
N GLY A 28 25.55 32.71 18.68
CA GLY A 28 26.85 32.79 18.03
C GLY A 28 27.07 34.11 17.27
N PHE A 29 26.01 34.69 16.71
CA PHE A 29 26.08 36.01 16.11
C PHE A 29 26.19 37.12 17.16
N ILE A 30 25.42 37.04 18.25
CA ILE A 30 25.46 38.03 19.36
C ILE A 30 26.82 38.00 20.02
N LEU A 31 27.37 36.82 20.31
CA LEU A 31 28.65 36.65 20.99
C LEU A 31 29.86 36.68 20.04
N LYS A 32 29.62 36.94 18.74
CA LYS A 32 30.66 37.03 17.70
C LYS A 32 31.56 35.78 17.62
N TRP A 33 31.00 34.56 17.82
CA TRP A 33 31.77 33.31 17.74
C TRP A 33 32.33 33.09 16.33
N GLY A 34 33.54 32.55 16.24
CA GLY A 34 34.17 32.23 14.95
C GLY A 34 33.41 31.15 14.13
N ILE A 35 32.59 30.33 14.78
CA ILE A 35 31.84 29.25 14.18
C ILE A 35 30.41 29.64 13.73
N ARG A 36 29.99 30.91 13.91
CA ARG A 36 28.61 31.40 13.66
C ARG A 36 28.07 31.01 12.28
N PHE A 37 28.88 31.13 11.22
CA PHE A 37 28.47 30.79 9.86
C PHE A 37 28.31 29.30 9.65
N ARG A 38 29.12 28.45 10.34
CA ARG A 38 28.96 27.01 10.31
C ARG A 38 27.67 26.58 10.97
N LEU A 39 27.27 27.22 12.08
CA LEU A 39 25.99 26.98 12.75
C LEU A 39 24.79 27.27 11.83
N VAL A 40 24.84 28.35 11.04
CA VAL A 40 23.80 28.68 10.05
C VAL A 40 23.69 27.52 9.00
N GLY A 41 24.81 27.05 8.45
CA GLY A 41 24.82 25.98 7.49
C GLY A 41 24.25 24.69 8.06
N THR A 42 24.66 24.33 9.29
CA THR A 42 24.14 23.13 9.99
C THR A 42 22.64 23.28 10.27
N THR A 43 22.18 24.45 10.71
CA THR A 43 20.75 24.70 10.93
C THR A 43 19.96 24.55 9.63
N GLY A 44 20.44 25.12 8.52
CA GLY A 44 19.81 24.97 7.20
C GLY A 44 19.70 23.53 6.75
N PHE A 45 20.77 22.74 6.93
CA PHE A 45 20.74 21.29 6.66
C PHE A 45 19.68 20.58 7.52
N MET A 46 19.61 20.90 8.82
CA MET A 46 18.65 20.27 9.73
C MET A 46 17.19 20.63 9.38
N VAL A 47 16.92 21.83 8.87
CA VAL A 47 15.59 22.21 8.35
C VAL A 47 15.19 21.29 7.19
N VAL A 48 16.09 21.08 6.22
CA VAL A 48 15.83 20.21 5.07
C VAL A 48 15.63 18.76 5.53
N LEU A 49 16.47 18.27 6.43
CA LEU A 49 16.36 16.91 6.99
C LEU A 49 15.01 16.71 7.71
N THR A 50 14.62 17.65 8.57
CA THR A 50 13.34 17.61 9.29
C THR A 50 12.16 17.63 8.34
N SER A 51 12.20 18.46 7.29
CA SER A 51 11.16 18.50 6.26
C SER A 51 11.06 17.18 5.48
N GLY A 52 12.20 16.56 5.16
CA GLY A 52 12.24 15.24 4.51
C GLY A 52 11.64 14.14 5.39
N LEU A 53 12.01 14.08 6.67
CA LEU A 53 11.44 13.14 7.63
C LEU A 53 9.94 13.34 7.80
N PHE A 54 9.48 14.58 7.85
CA PHE A 54 8.05 14.91 7.89
C PHE A 54 7.32 14.43 6.64
N ALA A 55 7.87 14.67 5.45
CA ALA A 55 7.28 14.19 4.20
C ALA A 55 7.16 12.66 4.18
N LEU A 56 8.16 11.93 4.69
CA LEU A 56 8.11 10.47 4.82
C LEU A 56 7.06 9.99 5.84
N SER A 57 6.73 10.80 6.84
CA SER A 57 5.69 10.46 7.82
C SER A 57 4.27 10.56 7.24
N LEU A 58 4.06 11.34 6.18
CA LEU A 58 2.74 11.54 5.56
C LEU A 58 2.36 10.39 4.61
N VAL A 59 3.34 9.66 4.08
CA VAL A 59 3.11 8.58 3.12
C VAL A 59 3.38 7.23 3.79
N PRO A 60 2.40 6.31 3.86
CA PRO A 60 2.65 4.98 4.37
C PRO A 60 3.65 4.26 3.47
N LEU A 61 4.88 4.08 3.96
CA LEU A 61 5.97 3.37 3.26
C LEU A 61 5.76 1.85 3.26
N SER A 62 4.99 1.34 4.21
CA SER A 62 4.61 -0.06 4.30
C SER A 62 3.14 -0.24 3.91
N ARG A 63 2.88 -1.21 3.02
CA ARG A 63 1.51 -1.61 2.72
C ARG A 63 0.96 -2.40 3.90
N THR A 64 -0.27 -2.11 4.30
CA THR A 64 -0.99 -2.91 5.28
C THR A 64 -1.07 -4.36 4.77
N VAL A 65 -0.56 -5.30 5.56
CA VAL A 65 -0.61 -6.72 5.23
C VAL A 65 -1.84 -7.33 5.91
N VAL A 66 -2.71 -7.95 5.11
CA VAL A 66 -3.85 -8.72 5.64
C VAL A 66 -3.36 -10.12 6.02
N PRO A 67 -3.52 -10.56 7.29
CA PRO A 67 -3.12 -11.90 7.71
C PRO A 67 -3.82 -12.98 6.87
N GLY A 68 -3.06 -13.98 6.42
CA GLY A 68 -3.57 -15.06 5.59
C GLY A 68 -3.68 -14.76 4.09
N ALA A 69 -3.39 -13.52 3.67
CA ALA A 69 -3.33 -13.20 2.25
C ALA A 69 -2.12 -13.86 1.57
N VAL A 70 -2.35 -14.44 0.39
CA VAL A 70 -1.29 -15.02 -0.43
C VAL A 70 -0.87 -14.08 -1.55
N LYS A 71 0.31 -14.35 -2.13
CA LYS A 71 0.85 -13.57 -3.23
C LYS A 71 -0.05 -13.68 -4.46
N PHE A 72 -0.34 -12.56 -5.09
CA PHE A 72 -1.11 -12.48 -6.33
C PHE A 72 -0.40 -11.64 -7.39
N THR A 73 -0.75 -11.84 -8.65
CA THR A 73 -0.24 -11.05 -9.77
C THR A 73 -1.41 -10.37 -10.47
N ARG A 74 -1.29 -9.08 -10.74
CA ARG A 74 -2.27 -8.34 -11.55
C ARG A 74 -2.05 -8.70 -13.02
N VAL A 75 -3.07 -9.29 -13.66
CA VAL A 75 -3.01 -9.77 -15.05
C VAL A 75 -3.82 -8.92 -16.02
N TYR A 76 -4.77 -8.16 -15.50
CA TYR A 76 -5.56 -7.21 -16.29
C TYR A 76 -5.97 -6.02 -15.41
N ASP A 77 -5.96 -4.84 -15.98
CA ASP A 77 -6.40 -3.60 -15.32
C ASP A 77 -6.81 -2.60 -16.39
N ASN A 78 -8.08 -2.17 -16.39
CA ASN A 78 -8.56 -1.16 -17.33
C ASN A 78 -8.26 0.28 -16.87
N GLY A 79 -7.55 0.45 -15.75
CA GLY A 79 -7.24 1.77 -15.16
C GLY A 79 -8.44 2.46 -14.48
N SER A 80 -9.64 1.88 -14.54
CA SER A 80 -10.88 2.42 -14.01
C SER A 80 -11.52 1.47 -12.99
N THR A 81 -12.58 0.76 -13.40
CA THR A 81 -13.48 0.01 -12.52
C THR A 81 -13.22 -1.49 -12.46
N GLN A 82 -12.35 -2.04 -13.33
CA GLN A 82 -12.16 -3.49 -13.42
C GLN A 82 -10.69 -3.89 -13.39
N THR A 83 -10.40 -4.88 -12.54
CA THR A 83 -9.07 -5.49 -12.43
C THR A 83 -9.22 -7.01 -12.27
N VAL A 84 -8.28 -7.76 -12.85
CA VAL A 84 -8.19 -9.21 -12.67
C VAL A 84 -6.83 -9.55 -12.07
N ILE A 85 -6.85 -10.37 -11.02
CA ILE A 85 -5.65 -10.91 -10.39
C ILE A 85 -5.56 -12.43 -10.63
N ALA A 86 -4.34 -12.92 -10.83
CA ALA A 86 -4.03 -14.33 -10.88
C ALA A 86 -3.46 -14.79 -9.52
N ILE A 87 -3.90 -15.94 -9.07
CA ILE A 87 -3.52 -16.56 -7.80
C ILE A 87 -3.17 -18.05 -8.04
N ALA A 88 -2.47 -18.64 -7.09
CA ALA A 88 -2.12 -20.06 -7.16
C ALA A 88 -3.38 -20.95 -7.10
N PRO A 89 -3.43 -22.06 -7.87
CA PRO A 89 -4.59 -22.94 -7.88
C PRO A 89 -4.76 -23.75 -6.58
N THR A 90 -3.79 -23.71 -5.67
CA THR A 90 -3.81 -24.40 -4.36
C THR A 90 -4.42 -23.55 -3.24
N ILE A 91 -5.02 -22.40 -3.57
CA ILE A 91 -5.57 -21.46 -2.59
C ILE A 91 -6.80 -22.04 -1.89
N THR A 92 -6.93 -21.76 -0.58
CA THR A 92 -8.13 -22.09 0.19
C THR A 92 -9.15 -20.93 0.15
N PRO A 93 -10.45 -21.18 0.43
CA PRO A 93 -11.47 -20.12 0.46
C PRO A 93 -11.14 -18.99 1.44
N THR A 94 -10.61 -19.32 2.62
CA THR A 94 -10.19 -18.31 3.63
C THR A 94 -9.00 -17.49 3.17
N GLN A 95 -8.02 -18.12 2.52
CA GLN A 95 -6.90 -17.41 1.91
C GLN A 95 -7.34 -16.52 0.74
N LEU A 96 -8.33 -16.98 -0.05
CA LEU A 96 -8.90 -16.18 -1.14
C LEU A 96 -9.56 -14.91 -0.61
N GLU A 97 -10.35 -15.02 0.46
CA GLU A 97 -10.99 -13.86 1.09
C GLU A 97 -9.95 -12.84 1.56
N ALA A 98 -8.93 -13.29 2.31
CA ALA A 98 -7.84 -12.45 2.77
C ALA A 98 -7.08 -11.82 1.59
N THR A 99 -6.86 -12.58 0.51
CA THR A 99 -6.15 -12.11 -0.69
C THR A 99 -6.97 -11.09 -1.48
N LEU A 100 -8.29 -11.27 -1.61
CA LEU A 100 -9.17 -10.29 -2.22
C LEU A 100 -9.21 -8.99 -1.42
N ARG A 101 -9.26 -9.07 -0.08
CA ARG A 101 -9.16 -7.91 0.81
C ARG A 101 -7.82 -7.20 0.64
N GLN A 102 -6.72 -7.93 0.60
CA GLN A 102 -5.39 -7.38 0.33
C GLN A 102 -5.31 -6.71 -1.05
N ALA A 103 -5.88 -7.34 -2.07
CA ALA A 103 -5.92 -6.79 -3.43
C ALA A 103 -6.74 -5.50 -3.48
N ALA A 104 -7.88 -5.45 -2.78
CA ALA A 104 -8.71 -4.26 -2.66
C ALA A 104 -7.94 -3.07 -2.06
N ILE A 105 -7.10 -3.31 -1.05
CA ILE A 105 -6.25 -2.28 -0.43
C ILE A 105 -5.13 -1.87 -1.40
N ASN A 106 -4.43 -2.84 -2.00
CA ASN A 106 -3.24 -2.58 -2.81
C ASN A 106 -3.52 -1.94 -4.17
N LEU A 107 -4.70 -2.22 -4.75
CA LEU A 107 -5.06 -1.77 -6.09
C LEU A 107 -5.96 -0.52 -6.07
N TYR A 108 -6.31 -0.04 -4.89
CA TYR A 108 -6.97 1.25 -4.76
C TYR A 108 -6.05 2.39 -5.19
N SER A 109 -6.60 3.31 -5.96
CA SER A 109 -5.95 4.56 -6.31
C SER A 109 -7.00 5.66 -6.45
N PRO A 110 -6.80 6.83 -5.82
CA PRO A 110 -7.73 7.96 -5.95
C PRO A 110 -7.79 8.54 -7.38
N GLY A 111 -6.81 8.20 -8.23
CA GLY A 111 -6.80 8.59 -9.66
C GLY A 111 -7.64 7.69 -10.58
N ARG A 112 -8.23 6.61 -10.07
CA ARG A 112 -9.17 5.79 -10.84
C ARG A 112 -10.47 6.55 -11.00
N LEU A 113 -10.82 6.82 -12.25
CA LEU A 113 -12.10 7.48 -12.58
C LEU A 113 -13.16 6.42 -12.81
N GLY A 114 -14.29 6.56 -12.13
CA GLY A 114 -15.49 5.77 -12.41
C GLY A 114 -15.95 6.00 -13.86
N MET A 115 -16.34 4.95 -14.56
CA MET A 115 -16.96 5.06 -15.88
C MET A 115 -18.47 5.15 -15.72
N ARG A 116 -19.09 6.14 -16.37
CA ARG A 116 -20.57 6.30 -16.45
C ARG A 116 -21.28 6.34 -15.08
N GLY A 117 -20.64 6.95 -14.06
CA GLY A 117 -21.22 7.05 -12.73
C GLY A 117 -21.01 5.82 -11.82
N ASP A 118 -20.36 4.77 -12.32
CA ASP A 118 -19.96 3.62 -11.49
C ASP A 118 -18.66 3.94 -10.74
N ASN A 119 -18.79 4.18 -9.45
CA ASN A 119 -17.68 4.50 -8.56
C ASN A 119 -17.18 3.27 -7.75
N GLN A 120 -17.36 2.08 -8.33
CA GLN A 120 -16.91 0.82 -7.71
C GLN A 120 -15.78 0.17 -8.50
N LEU A 121 -14.73 -0.24 -7.78
CA LEU A 121 -13.69 -1.10 -8.32
C LEU A 121 -14.05 -2.55 -8.09
N THR A 122 -14.20 -3.32 -9.16
CA THR A 122 -14.39 -4.77 -9.14
C THR A 122 -13.06 -5.46 -9.41
N ILE A 123 -12.59 -6.26 -8.46
CA ILE A 123 -11.38 -7.08 -8.60
C ILE A 123 -11.80 -8.54 -8.63
N ARG A 124 -11.51 -9.23 -9.73
CA ARG A 124 -11.80 -10.66 -9.89
C ARG A 124 -10.53 -11.48 -9.70
N ALA A 125 -10.63 -12.55 -8.92
CA ALA A 125 -9.53 -13.49 -8.73
C ALA A 125 -9.73 -14.73 -9.60
N ARG A 126 -8.69 -15.09 -10.38
CA ARG A 126 -8.67 -16.31 -11.19
C ARG A 126 -7.46 -17.16 -10.85
N ALA A 127 -7.65 -18.47 -10.87
CA ALA A 127 -6.58 -19.46 -10.99
C ALA A 127 -6.51 -19.98 -12.42
N ILE A 128 -5.35 -20.46 -12.84
CA ILE A 128 -5.19 -21.15 -14.13
C ILE A 128 -5.02 -22.63 -13.83
N THR A 129 -5.83 -23.46 -14.46
CA THR A 129 -5.73 -24.91 -14.40
C THR A 129 -5.28 -25.45 -15.76
N HIS A 130 -4.53 -26.53 -15.73
CA HIS A 130 -4.01 -27.21 -16.91
C HIS A 130 -4.55 -28.65 -16.92
N PRO A 131 -5.81 -28.87 -17.37
CA PRO A 131 -6.41 -30.22 -17.37
C PRO A 131 -5.70 -31.18 -18.33
N GLU A 132 -5.14 -30.65 -19.42
CA GLU A 132 -4.42 -31.42 -20.44
C GLU A 132 -3.16 -30.63 -20.89
N PRO A 133 -2.13 -31.32 -21.40
CA PRO A 133 -0.95 -30.68 -21.97
C PRO A 133 -1.33 -29.70 -23.08
N GLY A 134 -0.89 -28.43 -22.92
CA GLY A 134 -1.18 -27.37 -23.89
C GLY A 134 -2.51 -26.64 -23.69
N ILE A 135 -3.38 -27.09 -22.79
CA ILE A 135 -4.66 -26.43 -22.49
C ILE A 135 -4.57 -25.69 -21.14
N SER A 136 -4.89 -24.40 -21.16
CA SER A 136 -4.93 -23.55 -19.96
C SER A 136 -6.33 -22.96 -19.81
N ILE A 137 -7.01 -23.30 -18.71
CA ILE A 137 -8.37 -22.83 -18.43
C ILE A 137 -8.34 -21.87 -17.24
N PRO A 138 -8.80 -20.61 -17.40
CA PRO A 138 -8.96 -19.69 -16.28
C PRO A 138 -10.24 -20.02 -15.50
N VAL A 139 -10.11 -20.27 -14.21
CA VAL A 139 -11.22 -20.48 -13.28
C VAL A 139 -11.33 -19.27 -12.37
N TYR A 140 -12.47 -18.57 -12.43
CA TYR A 140 -12.74 -17.43 -11.54
C TYR A 140 -13.28 -17.95 -10.21
N LEU A 141 -12.59 -17.65 -9.11
CA LEU A 141 -12.87 -18.19 -7.78
C LEU A 141 -13.66 -17.23 -6.89
N GLY A 142 -13.66 -15.94 -7.24
CA GLY A 142 -14.38 -14.92 -6.49
C GLY A 142 -14.05 -13.51 -6.97
N GLN A 143 -14.71 -12.55 -6.35
CA GLN A 143 -14.51 -11.14 -6.62
C GLN A 143 -14.68 -10.28 -5.36
N VAL A 144 -14.10 -9.10 -5.37
CA VAL A 144 -14.36 -8.04 -4.40
C VAL A 144 -14.79 -6.77 -5.10
N LYS A 145 -15.80 -6.12 -4.56
CA LYS A 145 -16.25 -4.80 -4.99
C LYS A 145 -15.99 -3.81 -3.87
N ARG A 146 -15.30 -2.72 -4.19
CA ARG A 146 -15.02 -1.64 -3.24
C ARG A 146 -15.33 -0.29 -3.84
N SER A 147 -15.63 0.68 -2.98
CA SER A 147 -15.80 2.07 -3.39
C SER A 147 -14.47 2.67 -3.89
N LEU A 148 -14.54 3.47 -4.95
CA LEU A 148 -13.43 4.32 -5.42
C LEU A 148 -13.39 5.68 -4.70
N ILE A 149 -14.47 6.07 -4.02
CA ILE A 149 -14.58 7.35 -3.32
C ILE A 149 -13.90 7.28 -1.95
N ALA A 150 -14.11 6.17 -1.22
CA ALA A 150 -13.57 6.01 0.13
C ALA A 150 -12.19 5.36 0.09
N ARG A 151 -11.21 5.98 0.78
CA ARG A 151 -9.87 5.40 0.95
C ARG A 151 -9.92 4.12 1.78
N GLU A 152 -10.71 4.12 2.85
CA GLU A 152 -11.02 2.95 3.66
C GLU A 152 -12.48 2.59 3.44
N ASP A 153 -12.72 1.42 2.86
CA ASP A 153 -14.06 0.92 2.58
C ASP A 153 -14.33 -0.30 3.49
N ALA A 154 -14.96 -0.03 4.63
CA ALA A 154 -15.38 -1.06 5.56
C ALA A 154 -16.54 -1.91 5.03
N GLN A 155 -17.25 -1.42 4.00
CA GLN A 155 -18.43 -2.05 3.39
C GLN A 155 -18.11 -2.76 2.07
N MET A 156 -16.81 -3.02 1.77
CA MET A 156 -16.46 -3.78 0.58
C MET A 156 -17.17 -5.14 0.56
N SER A 157 -17.78 -5.47 -0.57
CA SER A 157 -18.46 -6.75 -0.77
C SER A 157 -17.48 -7.77 -1.34
N ILE A 158 -17.28 -8.89 -0.65
CA ILE A 158 -16.47 -10.01 -1.10
C ILE A 158 -17.41 -11.18 -1.41
N GLU A 159 -17.30 -11.71 -2.61
CA GLU A 159 -18.06 -12.85 -3.10
C GLU A 159 -17.10 -13.96 -3.50
N ILE A 160 -17.29 -15.14 -2.93
CA ILE A 160 -16.49 -16.34 -3.20
C ILE A 160 -17.40 -17.35 -3.90
N TYR A 161 -16.89 -18.06 -4.90
CA TYR A 161 -17.62 -19.06 -5.66
C TYR A 161 -17.19 -20.48 -5.24
N PRO A 162 -17.84 -21.10 -4.22
CA PRO A 162 -17.42 -22.40 -3.66
C PRO A 162 -17.39 -23.52 -4.71
N ASP A 163 -18.37 -23.53 -5.63
CA ASP A 163 -18.48 -24.55 -6.67
C ASP A 163 -17.28 -24.58 -7.62
N LYS A 164 -16.59 -23.43 -7.76
CA LYS A 164 -15.42 -23.32 -8.64
C LYS A 164 -14.15 -23.92 -8.04
N PHE A 165 -14.10 -24.07 -6.71
CA PHE A 165 -12.97 -24.74 -6.06
C PHE A 165 -12.89 -26.24 -6.38
N ALA A 166 -14.04 -26.87 -6.71
CA ALA A 166 -14.05 -28.26 -7.15
C ALA A 166 -13.30 -28.49 -8.48
N GLN A 167 -13.11 -27.43 -9.26
CA GLN A 167 -12.38 -27.47 -10.54
C GLN A 167 -10.87 -27.27 -10.37
N LEU A 168 -10.40 -26.98 -9.17
CA LEU A 168 -8.97 -26.80 -8.89
C LEU A 168 -8.29 -28.16 -8.67
N PRO A 169 -7.01 -28.30 -9.04
CA PRO A 169 -6.23 -29.47 -8.70
C PRO A 169 -6.14 -29.60 -7.18
N LYS A 170 -6.37 -30.81 -6.66
CA LYS A 170 -6.18 -31.08 -5.24
C LYS A 170 -4.72 -30.84 -4.87
N PRO A 171 -4.44 -30.20 -3.72
CA PRO A 171 -3.07 -30.03 -3.28
C PRO A 171 -2.42 -31.41 -3.17
N THR A 172 -1.36 -31.63 -3.92
CA THR A 172 -0.46 -32.78 -3.72
C THR A 172 0.17 -32.61 -2.35
N ALA A 173 -0.10 -33.54 -1.45
CA ALA A 173 0.50 -33.65 -0.13
C ALA A 173 2.01 -33.85 -0.20
#